data_f9a756c622ea0dccc4deb02a23a89cb2
#
_entry.id   f9a756c622ea0dccc4deb02a23a89cb2
#
_cell.length_a   1.000
_cell.length_b   1.000
_cell.length_c   1.000
_cell.angle_alpha   90.00
_cell.angle_beta   90.00
_cell.angle_gamma   90.00
#
_symmetry.space_group_name_H-M   'P 1'
#
loop_
_entity.id
_entity.type
_entity.pdbx_description
1 polymer ?
#
loop_
_entity_poly.entity_id
_entity_poly.type
_entity_poly.pdbx_seq_one_letter_code
_entity_poly.pdbx_strand_id
1 'polypeptide(L)'
;GVIGLIGLMFIVTILPLAVVLMFFYNSFMIVRREGLRLRNLLSLGTIILLIGYVVWWPSVGRYTYESRVLNGVYIYITLVVLYFICIGLSYLAASTLNIINLLPRKLDYVIVLGAGLIGERVTPLLASRIRTGIKVYSKHPGSKLIMSGGQGADEVVSEAFAMKNYALEQGVSEEDIIMEDKSTNTEENIKFSKRLMVDVNSRFALVTNYYHVYRALVLAKTLGFRCIGYGAPTKFY
;
A
#
# COMPACT_ATOMS: atom_id res chain seq x y z
N GLY A 1 -33.97 7.40 11.77
CA GLY A 1 -35.07 7.04 10.92
C GLY A 1 -34.80 5.84 10.03
N VAL A 2 -35.80 5.43 9.25
CA VAL A 2 -35.78 4.24 8.36
C VAL A 2 -34.59 4.21 7.39
N ILE A 3 -34.21 5.36 6.84
CA ILE A 3 -33.06 5.49 5.91
C ILE A 3 -31.73 5.09 6.58
N GLY A 4 -31.54 5.46 7.85
CA GLY A 4 -30.35 5.06 8.59
C GLY A 4 -30.31 3.56 8.89
N LEU A 5 -31.46 2.95 9.14
CA LEU A 5 -31.58 1.51 9.38
C LEU A 5 -31.29 0.70 8.09
N ILE A 6 -31.84 1.16 6.96
CA ILE A 6 -31.58 0.55 5.63
C ILE A 6 -30.08 0.69 5.27
N GLY A 7 -29.48 1.85 5.50
CA GLY A 7 -28.03 2.06 5.29
C GLY A 7 -27.17 1.15 6.17
N LEU A 8 -27.55 0.98 7.44
CA LEU A 8 -26.85 0.08 8.36
C LEU A 8 -27.00 -1.39 7.93
N MET A 9 -28.20 -1.83 7.55
CA MET A 9 -28.42 -3.18 7.01
C MET A 9 -27.60 -3.43 5.73
N PHE A 10 -27.54 -2.44 4.83
CA PHE A 10 -26.74 -2.52 3.62
C PHE A 10 -25.25 -2.70 3.95
N ILE A 11 -24.70 -1.89 4.88
CA ILE A 11 -23.30 -1.97 5.30
C ILE A 11 -23.03 -3.32 5.97
N VAL A 12 -23.90 -3.79 6.85
CA VAL A 12 -23.68 -5.02 7.64
C VAL A 12 -23.83 -6.29 6.78
N THR A 13 -24.66 -6.26 5.72
CA THR A 13 -24.91 -7.46 4.90
C THR A 13 -24.13 -7.46 3.58
N ILE A 14 -24.15 -6.36 2.84
CA ILE A 14 -23.57 -6.31 1.48
C ILE A 14 -22.06 -6.09 1.52
N LEU A 15 -21.55 -5.26 2.43
CA LEU A 15 -20.13 -5.00 2.50
C LEU A 15 -19.29 -6.26 2.84
N PRO A 16 -19.63 -7.08 3.87
CA PRO A 16 -18.94 -8.33 4.11
C PRO A 16 -19.04 -9.31 2.94
N LEU A 17 -20.19 -9.42 2.30
CA LEU A 17 -20.37 -10.28 1.13
C LEU A 17 -19.47 -9.81 -0.03
N ALA A 18 -19.44 -8.52 -0.31
CA ALA A 18 -18.59 -7.94 -1.35
C ALA A 18 -17.10 -8.19 -1.06
N VAL A 19 -16.67 -8.06 0.20
CA VAL A 19 -15.29 -8.37 0.62
C VAL A 19 -14.96 -9.85 0.38
N VAL A 20 -15.83 -10.76 0.77
CA VAL A 20 -15.66 -12.20 0.54
C VAL A 20 -15.55 -12.51 -0.96
N LEU A 21 -16.45 -11.96 -1.77
CA LEU A 21 -16.43 -12.14 -3.23
C LEU A 21 -15.16 -11.57 -3.87
N MET A 22 -14.71 -10.40 -3.41
CA MET A 22 -13.46 -9.79 -3.89
C MET A 22 -12.23 -10.65 -3.55
N PHE A 23 -12.14 -11.16 -2.34
CA PHE A 23 -11.06 -12.07 -1.95
C PHE A 23 -11.11 -13.39 -2.72
N PHE A 24 -12.30 -13.94 -2.91
CA PHE A 24 -12.49 -15.17 -3.70
C PHE A 24 -12.05 -14.97 -5.15
N TYR A 25 -12.49 -13.89 -5.79
CA TYR A 25 -12.07 -13.53 -7.14
C TYR A 25 -10.56 -13.33 -7.23
N ASN A 26 -9.96 -12.62 -6.29
CA ASN A 26 -8.52 -12.38 -6.23
C ASN A 26 -7.75 -13.71 -6.08
N SER A 27 -8.18 -14.59 -5.16
CA SER A 27 -7.58 -15.91 -4.96
C SER A 27 -7.67 -16.77 -6.22
N PHE A 28 -8.82 -16.77 -6.88
CA PHE A 28 -9.03 -17.49 -8.15
C PHE A 28 -8.08 -16.98 -9.23
N MET A 29 -7.94 -15.65 -9.36
CA MET A 29 -7.06 -15.05 -10.36
C MET A 29 -5.57 -15.33 -10.08
N ILE A 30 -5.15 -15.29 -8.81
CA ILE A 30 -3.77 -15.63 -8.42
C ILE A 30 -3.46 -17.07 -8.74
N VAL A 31 -4.33 -18.01 -8.34
CA VAL A 31 -4.14 -19.45 -8.62
C VAL A 31 -4.11 -19.73 -10.11
N ARG A 32 -4.98 -19.10 -10.90
CA ARG A 32 -5.04 -19.27 -12.35
C ARG A 32 -3.78 -18.74 -13.05
N ARG A 33 -3.13 -17.69 -12.55
CA ARG A 33 -1.99 -17.03 -13.20
C ARG A 33 -0.64 -17.50 -12.69
N GLU A 34 -0.53 -17.75 -11.38
CA GLU A 34 0.73 -18.07 -10.70
C GLU A 34 0.83 -19.56 -10.31
N GLY A 35 -0.25 -20.33 -10.52
CA GLY A 35 -0.34 -21.73 -10.18
C GLY A 35 -0.63 -22.00 -8.70
N LEU A 36 -0.86 -23.29 -8.40
CA LEU A 36 -1.15 -23.80 -7.06
C LEU A 36 0.13 -23.85 -6.21
N ARG A 37 0.47 -22.75 -5.55
CA ARG A 37 1.52 -22.68 -4.54
C ARG A 37 0.89 -22.35 -3.18
N LEU A 38 1.44 -22.88 -2.09
CA LEU A 38 0.90 -22.68 -0.73
C LEU A 38 0.69 -21.20 -0.40
N ARG A 39 1.62 -20.33 -0.77
CA ARG A 39 1.51 -18.88 -0.57
C ARG A 39 0.34 -18.25 -1.33
N ASN A 40 -0.03 -18.80 -2.48
CA ASN A 40 -1.13 -18.31 -3.31
C ASN A 40 -2.51 -18.77 -2.79
N LEU A 41 -2.51 -19.77 -1.90
CA LEU A 41 -3.71 -20.28 -1.23
C LEU A 41 -4.00 -19.55 0.10
N LEU A 42 -3.11 -18.70 0.59
CA LEU A 42 -3.30 -17.99 1.87
C LEU A 42 -4.57 -17.14 1.88
N SER A 43 -4.87 -16.41 0.80
CA SER A 43 -6.09 -15.62 0.70
C SER A 43 -7.36 -16.50 0.68
N LEU A 44 -7.32 -17.64 0.00
CA LEU A 44 -8.41 -18.61 0.00
C LEU A 44 -8.60 -19.22 1.40
N GLY A 45 -7.50 -19.61 2.05
CA GLY A 45 -7.52 -20.11 3.42
C GLY A 45 -8.13 -19.09 4.41
N THR A 46 -7.77 -17.82 4.28
CA THR A 46 -8.33 -16.74 5.10
C THR A 46 -9.83 -16.62 4.92
N ILE A 47 -10.35 -16.71 3.68
CA ILE A 47 -11.80 -16.67 3.42
C ILE A 47 -12.50 -17.85 4.07
N ILE A 48 -11.97 -19.06 3.89
CA ILE A 48 -12.56 -20.29 4.47
C ILE A 48 -12.64 -20.16 5.99
N LEU A 49 -11.57 -19.66 6.62
CA LEU A 49 -11.53 -19.44 8.07
C LEU A 49 -12.55 -18.37 8.50
N LEU A 50 -12.69 -17.26 7.76
CA LEU A 50 -13.66 -16.22 8.07
C LEU A 50 -15.11 -16.72 7.92
N ILE A 51 -15.41 -17.43 6.86
CA ILE A 51 -16.74 -18.01 6.65
C ILE A 51 -17.03 -19.05 7.74
N GLY A 52 -16.09 -19.93 8.02
CA GLY A 52 -16.21 -20.92 9.09
C GLY A 52 -16.45 -20.28 10.45
N TYR A 53 -15.72 -19.19 10.75
CA TYR A 53 -15.93 -18.41 11.96
C TYR A 53 -17.34 -17.83 12.03
N VAL A 54 -17.80 -17.16 11.00
CA VAL A 54 -19.15 -16.52 10.99
C VAL A 54 -20.28 -17.56 11.09
N VAL A 55 -20.13 -18.70 10.41
CA VAL A 55 -21.19 -19.74 10.34
C VAL A 55 -21.21 -20.62 11.58
N TRP A 56 -20.05 -21.07 12.05
CA TRP A 56 -19.99 -22.08 13.13
C TRP A 56 -19.76 -21.48 14.52
N TRP A 57 -19.08 -20.35 14.63
CA TRP A 57 -18.75 -19.76 15.91
C TRP A 57 -19.96 -19.46 16.79
N PRO A 58 -21.12 -18.96 16.28
CA PRO A 58 -22.31 -18.79 17.10
C PRO A 58 -22.86 -20.10 17.67
N SER A 59 -22.68 -21.21 16.95
CA SER A 59 -23.08 -22.53 17.45
C SER A 59 -22.18 -22.99 18.61
N VAL A 60 -20.90 -22.73 18.53
CA VAL A 60 -19.96 -23.02 19.65
C VAL A 60 -20.40 -22.28 20.91
N GLY A 61 -20.84 -21.01 20.81
CA GLY A 61 -21.37 -20.24 21.93
C GLY A 61 -22.56 -20.89 22.62
N ARG A 62 -23.44 -21.56 21.87
CA ARG A 62 -24.59 -22.29 22.45
C ARG A 62 -24.14 -23.49 23.28
N TYR A 63 -23.12 -24.23 22.84
CA TYR A 63 -22.60 -25.40 23.58
C TYR A 63 -21.74 -25.00 24.78
N THR A 64 -21.12 -23.83 24.77
CA THR A 64 -20.24 -23.38 25.85
C THR A 64 -20.99 -22.62 26.95
N TYR A 65 -22.24 -22.22 26.73
CA TYR A 65 -22.99 -21.35 27.63
C TYR A 65 -23.19 -21.89 29.03
N GLU A 66 -23.37 -23.23 29.19
CA GLU A 66 -23.61 -23.89 30.50
C GLU A 66 -22.34 -23.94 31.38
N SER A 67 -21.16 -23.94 30.75
CA SER A 67 -19.88 -24.00 31.50
C SER A 67 -19.28 -22.60 31.60
N ARG A 68 -19.12 -22.08 32.83
CA ARG A 68 -18.51 -20.77 33.10
C ARG A 68 -17.11 -20.65 32.47
N VAL A 69 -16.30 -21.73 32.53
CA VAL A 69 -14.94 -21.74 31.98
C VAL A 69 -14.97 -21.71 30.45
N LEU A 70 -15.75 -22.62 29.83
CA LEU A 70 -15.84 -22.69 28.36
C LEU A 70 -16.44 -21.41 27.75
N ASN A 71 -17.45 -20.83 28.41
CA ASN A 71 -18.05 -19.55 27.97
C ASN A 71 -17.02 -18.40 28.12
N GLY A 72 -16.21 -18.40 29.18
CA GLY A 72 -15.13 -17.42 29.33
C GLY A 72 -14.10 -17.51 28.19
N VAL A 73 -13.69 -18.73 27.82
CA VAL A 73 -12.80 -18.97 26.67
C VAL A 73 -13.43 -18.52 25.35
N TYR A 74 -14.72 -18.84 25.14
CA TYR A 74 -15.46 -18.41 23.95
C TYR A 74 -15.50 -16.89 23.82
N ILE A 75 -15.84 -16.18 24.91
CA ILE A 75 -15.87 -14.71 24.94
C ILE A 75 -14.47 -14.14 24.67
N TYR A 76 -13.43 -14.69 25.31
CA TYR A 76 -12.06 -14.25 25.11
C TYR A 76 -11.62 -14.35 23.64
N ILE A 77 -11.85 -15.50 22.99
CA ILE A 77 -11.52 -15.70 21.58
C ILE A 77 -12.31 -14.72 20.70
N THR A 78 -13.61 -14.52 20.99
CA THR A 78 -14.45 -13.57 20.28
C THR A 78 -13.88 -12.15 20.36
N LEU A 79 -13.49 -11.70 21.55
CA LEU A 79 -12.89 -10.38 21.76
C LEU A 79 -11.55 -10.22 21.03
N VAL A 80 -10.71 -11.25 21.02
CA VAL A 80 -9.44 -11.25 20.27
C VAL A 80 -9.69 -11.11 18.77
N VAL A 81 -10.65 -11.86 18.21
CA VAL A 81 -11.00 -11.75 16.77
C VAL A 81 -11.53 -10.36 16.45
N LEU A 82 -12.45 -9.82 17.26
CA LEU A 82 -13.00 -8.47 17.08
C LEU A 82 -11.89 -7.42 17.16
N TYR A 83 -10.94 -7.54 18.07
CA TYR A 83 -9.79 -6.65 18.18
C TYR A 83 -8.98 -6.61 16.88
N PHE A 84 -8.64 -7.77 16.30
CA PHE A 84 -7.91 -7.82 15.04
C PHE A 84 -8.72 -7.27 13.85
N ILE A 85 -10.04 -7.50 13.83
CA ILE A 85 -10.94 -6.89 12.83
C ILE A 85 -10.90 -5.35 12.96
N CYS A 86 -11.00 -4.80 14.15
CA CYS A 86 -10.94 -3.36 14.40
C CYS A 86 -9.60 -2.77 13.96
N ILE A 87 -8.47 -3.44 14.25
CA ILE A 87 -7.14 -3.03 13.76
C ILE A 87 -7.10 -3.01 12.23
N GLY A 88 -7.58 -4.09 11.59
CA GLY A 88 -7.62 -4.18 10.13
C GLY A 88 -8.45 -3.07 9.48
N LEU A 89 -9.63 -2.80 10.01
CA LEU A 89 -10.51 -1.71 9.55
C LEU A 89 -9.87 -0.33 9.78
N SER A 90 -9.23 -0.12 10.93
CA SER A 90 -8.50 1.13 11.22
C SER A 90 -7.34 1.34 10.26
N TYR A 91 -6.60 0.26 9.94
CA TYR A 91 -5.52 0.30 8.95
C TYR A 91 -6.04 0.63 7.55
N LEU A 92 -7.14 0.01 7.11
CA LEU A 92 -7.78 0.30 5.81
C LEU A 92 -8.25 1.76 5.75
N ALA A 93 -8.93 2.24 6.79
CA ALA A 93 -9.38 3.63 6.86
C ALA A 93 -8.19 4.61 6.81
N ALA A 94 -7.15 4.37 7.60
CA ALA A 94 -5.94 5.20 7.58
C ALA A 94 -5.25 5.15 6.21
N SER A 95 -5.16 3.98 5.58
CA SER A 95 -4.56 3.82 4.24
C SER A 95 -5.33 4.61 3.19
N THR A 96 -6.67 4.53 3.18
CA THR A 96 -7.50 5.26 2.21
C THR A 96 -7.47 6.78 2.42
N LEU A 97 -7.53 7.24 3.68
CA LEU A 97 -7.47 8.68 3.99
C LEU A 97 -6.13 9.31 3.59
N ASN A 98 -5.03 8.57 3.71
CA ASN A 98 -3.69 9.08 3.33
C ASN A 98 -3.44 9.16 1.81
N ILE A 99 -4.32 8.56 0.99
CA ILE A 99 -4.27 8.70 -0.48
C ILE A 99 -4.92 10.02 -0.93
N ILE A 100 -5.83 10.57 -0.12
CA ILE A 100 -6.58 11.77 -0.46
C ILE A 100 -5.78 13.01 -0.07
N ASN A 101 -5.16 13.65 -1.07
CA ASN A 101 -4.44 14.91 -0.89
C ASN A 101 -5.40 16.08 -1.13
N LEU A 102 -6.05 16.57 -0.07
CA LEU A 102 -7.08 17.63 -0.15
C LEU A 102 -6.52 19.05 -0.30
N LEU A 103 -5.26 19.29 0.03
CA LEU A 103 -4.66 20.62 0.01
C LEU A 103 -3.47 20.67 -0.94
N PRO A 104 -3.49 21.55 -1.97
CA PRO A 104 -2.34 21.79 -2.81
C PRO A 104 -1.25 22.46 -1.96
N ARG A 105 -0.15 21.78 -1.71
CA ARG A 105 1.03 22.33 -1.04
C ARG A 105 2.13 22.49 -2.07
N LYS A 106 2.85 23.61 -2.06
CA LYS A 106 4.06 23.75 -2.87
C LYS A 106 5.04 22.66 -2.44
N LEU A 107 5.57 21.92 -3.43
CA LEU A 107 6.59 20.90 -3.23
C LEU A 107 7.90 21.40 -3.83
N ASP A 108 8.99 21.09 -3.12
CA ASP A 108 10.34 21.36 -3.59
C ASP A 108 10.93 20.11 -4.24
N TYR A 109 10.51 18.91 -3.78
CA TYR A 109 10.96 17.62 -4.29
C TYR A 109 9.83 16.61 -4.40
N VAL A 110 9.94 15.75 -5.41
CA VAL A 110 9.08 14.57 -5.60
C VAL A 110 9.97 13.34 -5.64
N ILE A 111 9.91 12.50 -4.61
CA ILE A 111 10.67 11.25 -4.52
C ILE A 111 9.83 10.13 -5.11
N VAL A 112 10.34 9.47 -6.14
CA VAL A 112 9.74 8.27 -6.72
C VAL A 112 10.48 7.06 -6.20
N LEU A 113 9.78 6.19 -5.46
CA LEU A 113 10.37 4.99 -4.86
C LEU A 113 10.45 3.85 -5.87
N GLY A 114 11.56 3.14 -5.90
CA GLY A 114 11.80 1.95 -6.71
C GLY A 114 10.83 0.79 -6.42
N ALA A 115 10.73 -0.14 -7.35
CA ALA A 115 9.83 -1.31 -7.28
C ALA A 115 10.36 -2.56 -8.01
N GLY A 116 11.66 -2.61 -8.25
CA GLY A 116 12.32 -3.69 -8.98
C GLY A 116 12.30 -3.52 -10.50
N LEU A 117 13.34 -4.05 -11.13
CA LEU A 117 13.51 -4.12 -12.58
C LEU A 117 13.27 -5.54 -13.09
N ILE A 118 13.17 -5.71 -14.40
CA ILE A 118 13.29 -6.98 -15.11
C ILE A 118 14.51 -6.84 -16.03
N GLY A 119 15.66 -7.31 -15.56
CA GLY A 119 16.95 -6.99 -16.18
C GLY A 119 17.25 -5.49 -16.10
N GLU A 120 17.29 -4.80 -17.24
CA GLU A 120 17.45 -3.35 -17.32
C GLU A 120 16.12 -2.60 -17.52
N ARG A 121 15.02 -3.32 -17.69
CA ARG A 121 13.74 -2.71 -18.08
C ARG A 121 12.90 -2.33 -16.89
N VAL A 122 12.34 -1.13 -16.95
CA VAL A 122 11.34 -0.64 -15.99
C VAL A 122 10.09 -1.52 -16.05
N THR A 123 9.70 -2.10 -14.93
CA THR A 123 8.47 -2.89 -14.82
C THR A 123 7.23 -2.02 -15.01
N PRO A 124 6.07 -2.58 -15.45
CA PRO A 124 4.83 -1.81 -15.56
C PRO A 124 4.42 -1.13 -14.24
N LEU A 125 4.75 -1.74 -13.11
CA LEU A 125 4.53 -1.22 -11.77
C LEU A 125 5.39 0.02 -11.51
N LEU A 126 6.69 -0.06 -11.80
CA LEU A 126 7.64 1.02 -11.65
C LEU A 126 7.33 2.17 -12.63
N ALA A 127 6.99 1.85 -13.89
CA ALA A 127 6.57 2.84 -14.88
C ALA A 127 5.32 3.64 -14.41
N SER A 128 4.39 2.99 -13.72
CA SER A 128 3.22 3.68 -13.13
C SER A 128 3.64 4.67 -12.03
N ARG A 129 4.63 4.32 -11.20
CA ARG A 129 5.18 5.24 -10.19
C ARG A 129 5.86 6.42 -10.83
N ILE A 130 6.72 6.19 -11.84
CA ILE A 130 7.44 7.26 -12.54
C ILE A 130 6.46 8.23 -13.20
N ARG A 131 5.48 7.74 -13.95
CA ARG A 131 4.43 8.59 -14.57
C ARG A 131 3.65 9.40 -13.54
N THR A 132 3.34 8.79 -12.37
CA THR A 132 2.67 9.50 -11.28
C THR A 132 3.58 10.59 -10.71
N GLY A 133 4.87 10.30 -10.52
CA GLY A 133 5.88 11.27 -10.08
C GLY A 133 5.98 12.45 -11.04
N ILE A 134 6.08 12.18 -12.34
CA ILE A 134 6.12 13.21 -13.40
C ILE A 134 4.84 14.07 -13.35
N LYS A 135 3.67 13.45 -13.20
CA LYS A 135 2.40 14.19 -13.08
C LYS A 135 2.34 15.08 -11.84
N VAL A 136 2.95 14.66 -10.74
CA VAL A 136 3.04 15.48 -9.50
C VAL A 136 4.04 16.61 -9.71
N TYR A 137 5.23 16.30 -10.24
CA TYR A 137 6.27 17.24 -10.57
C TYR A 137 5.75 18.37 -11.50
N SER A 138 5.05 18.03 -12.59
CA SER A 138 4.52 19.00 -13.53
C SER A 138 3.48 19.99 -12.94
N LYS A 139 2.85 19.61 -11.82
CA LYS A 139 1.93 20.48 -11.07
C LYS A 139 2.63 21.40 -10.07
N HIS A 140 3.94 21.22 -9.86
CA HIS A 140 4.74 21.98 -8.89
C HIS A 140 5.99 22.56 -9.56
N PRO A 141 5.84 23.66 -10.36
CA PRO A 141 6.95 24.28 -11.06
C PRO A 141 8.09 24.65 -10.11
N GLY A 142 9.32 24.33 -10.52
CA GLY A 142 10.54 24.53 -9.73
C GLY A 142 10.85 23.42 -8.72
N SER A 143 10.02 22.35 -8.67
CA SER A 143 10.38 21.15 -7.91
C SER A 143 11.37 20.28 -8.68
N LYS A 144 12.11 19.40 -7.97
CA LYS A 144 12.99 18.40 -8.56
C LYS A 144 12.44 16.99 -8.33
N LEU A 145 12.74 16.09 -9.28
CA LEU A 145 12.42 14.67 -9.17
C LEU A 145 13.62 13.91 -8.59
N ILE A 146 13.40 13.17 -7.50
CA ILE A 146 14.41 12.24 -6.98
C ILE A 146 13.96 10.83 -7.36
N MET A 147 14.74 10.15 -8.21
CA MET A 147 14.57 8.74 -8.55
C MET A 147 15.37 7.92 -7.55
N SER A 148 14.67 7.19 -6.67
CA SER A 148 15.31 6.50 -5.55
C SER A 148 15.10 4.99 -5.64
N GLY A 149 16.22 4.28 -5.75
CA GLY A 149 16.30 2.81 -5.80
C GLY A 149 17.70 2.35 -6.20
N GLY A 150 18.30 1.53 -5.35
CA GLY A 150 19.62 0.94 -5.61
C GLY A 150 19.56 -0.17 -6.64
N GLN A 151 20.63 -0.95 -6.70
CA GLN A 151 20.73 -2.10 -7.59
C GLN A 151 20.44 -3.38 -6.81
N GLY A 152 19.41 -4.12 -7.22
CA GLY A 152 19.10 -5.44 -6.69
C GLY A 152 20.13 -6.49 -7.13
N ALA A 153 20.19 -7.62 -6.42
CA ALA A 153 21.16 -8.69 -6.69
C ALA A 153 21.05 -9.27 -8.12
N ASP A 154 19.87 -9.25 -8.69
CA ASP A 154 19.57 -9.78 -10.03
C ASP A 154 19.45 -8.67 -11.09
N GLU A 155 19.82 -7.43 -10.76
CA GLU A 155 19.70 -6.28 -11.63
C GLU A 155 21.05 -5.87 -12.23
N VAL A 156 21.07 -5.50 -13.51
CA VAL A 156 22.29 -5.08 -14.23
C VAL A 156 22.63 -3.62 -13.93
N VAL A 157 21.61 -2.80 -13.68
CA VAL A 157 21.72 -1.37 -13.36
C VAL A 157 20.91 -1.04 -12.13
N SER A 158 21.16 0.12 -11.50
CA SER A 158 20.34 0.57 -10.39
C SER A 158 18.93 0.96 -10.87
N GLU A 159 17.91 0.75 -10.01
CA GLU A 159 16.56 1.19 -10.31
C GLU A 159 16.52 2.70 -10.61
N ALA A 160 17.26 3.51 -9.84
CA ALA A 160 17.35 4.95 -10.04
C ALA A 160 17.83 5.33 -11.45
N PHE A 161 18.80 4.61 -11.99
CA PHE A 161 19.30 4.83 -13.35
C PHE A 161 18.25 4.50 -14.41
N ALA A 162 17.61 3.34 -14.30
CA ALA A 162 16.54 2.96 -15.22
C ALA A 162 15.33 3.92 -15.15
N MET A 163 14.99 4.39 -13.94
CA MET A 163 13.93 5.37 -13.70
C MET A 163 14.26 6.73 -14.30
N LYS A 164 15.51 7.19 -14.18
CA LYS A 164 15.99 8.42 -14.80
C LYS A 164 15.83 8.35 -16.32
N ASN A 165 16.33 7.30 -16.95
CA ASN A 165 16.22 7.13 -18.41
C ASN A 165 14.76 7.14 -18.88
N TYR A 166 13.88 6.42 -18.17
CA TYR A 166 12.46 6.44 -18.47
C TYR A 166 11.84 7.84 -18.32
N ALA A 167 12.25 8.63 -17.32
CA ALA A 167 11.74 9.98 -17.14
C ALA A 167 12.23 10.94 -18.24
N LEU A 168 13.48 10.80 -18.70
CA LEU A 168 14.02 11.55 -19.85
C LEU A 168 13.23 11.25 -21.13
N GLU A 169 12.91 9.98 -21.40
CA GLU A 169 12.05 9.56 -22.51
C GLU A 169 10.63 10.16 -22.43
N GLN A 170 10.15 10.46 -21.22
CA GLN A 170 8.86 11.15 -21.02
C GLN A 170 8.97 12.69 -21.08
N GLY A 171 10.14 13.24 -21.46
CA GLY A 171 10.36 14.66 -21.65
C GLY A 171 10.68 15.47 -20.39
N VAL A 172 11.08 14.83 -19.29
CA VAL A 172 11.57 15.55 -18.11
C VAL A 172 13.00 16.04 -18.38
N SER A 173 13.31 17.28 -18.00
CA SER A 173 14.67 17.83 -18.12
C SER A 173 15.64 17.08 -17.21
N GLU A 174 16.84 16.80 -17.73
CA GLU A 174 17.88 16.10 -16.95
C GLU A 174 18.30 16.86 -15.70
N GLU A 175 18.34 18.20 -15.79
CA GLU A 175 18.67 19.10 -14.67
C GLU A 175 17.66 18.98 -13.51
N ASP A 176 16.44 18.50 -13.75
CA ASP A 176 15.41 18.35 -12.74
C ASP A 176 15.38 16.95 -12.10
N ILE A 177 16.23 16.03 -12.60
CA ILE A 177 16.30 14.65 -12.09
C ILE A 177 17.51 14.46 -11.23
N ILE A 178 17.30 14.02 -9.99
CA ILE A 178 18.33 13.62 -9.04
C ILE A 178 18.24 12.10 -8.87
N MET A 179 19.37 11.40 -8.95
CA MET A 179 19.43 9.96 -8.71
C MET A 179 19.87 9.66 -7.28
N GLU A 180 19.18 8.74 -6.65
CA GLU A 180 19.57 8.07 -5.41
C GLU A 180 19.67 6.57 -5.70
N ASP A 181 20.86 6.04 -5.83
CA ASP A 181 21.17 4.70 -6.33
C ASP A 181 21.82 3.76 -5.30
N LYS A 182 21.84 4.15 -4.02
CA LYS A 182 22.53 3.41 -2.95
C LYS A 182 21.62 2.65 -2.01
N SER A 183 20.32 2.96 -2.05
CA SER A 183 19.35 2.37 -1.14
C SER A 183 19.04 0.91 -1.49
N THR A 184 18.84 0.09 -0.47
CA THR A 184 18.48 -1.34 -0.58
C THR A 184 17.08 -1.64 -0.07
N ASN A 185 16.43 -0.67 0.58
CA ASN A 185 15.11 -0.79 1.16
C ASN A 185 14.40 0.56 1.23
N THR A 186 13.11 0.54 1.55
CA THR A 186 12.27 1.75 1.57
C THR A 186 12.74 2.79 2.60
N GLU A 187 13.30 2.37 3.73
CA GLU A 187 13.83 3.28 4.75
C GLU A 187 15.03 4.06 4.20
N GLU A 188 15.95 3.36 3.58
CA GLU A 188 17.13 3.94 2.94
C GLU A 188 16.75 4.84 1.77
N ASN A 189 15.77 4.44 0.94
CA ASN A 189 15.22 5.28 -0.11
C ASN A 189 14.84 6.66 0.42
N ILE A 190 14.06 6.71 1.49
CA ILE A 190 13.60 7.97 2.09
C ILE A 190 14.76 8.74 2.72
N LYS A 191 15.60 8.04 3.48
CA LYS A 191 16.70 8.64 4.24
C LYS A 191 17.79 9.21 3.33
N PHE A 192 18.17 8.47 2.28
CA PHE A 192 19.20 8.90 1.35
C PHE A 192 18.67 9.99 0.40
N SER A 193 17.45 9.86 -0.10
CA SER A 193 16.80 10.94 -0.86
C SER A 193 16.74 12.24 -0.07
N LYS A 194 16.42 12.17 1.23
CA LYS A 194 16.37 13.38 2.09
C LYS A 194 17.74 14.06 2.20
N ARG A 195 18.84 13.31 2.19
CA ARG A 195 20.20 13.86 2.23
C ARG A 195 20.60 14.60 0.94
N LEU A 196 19.98 14.28 -0.18
CA LEU A 196 20.21 14.95 -1.47
C LEU A 196 19.47 16.28 -1.60
N MET A 197 18.58 16.60 -0.67
CA MET A 197 17.85 17.88 -0.67
C MET A 197 18.74 18.99 -0.11
N VAL A 198 18.71 20.14 -0.80
CA VAL A 198 19.54 21.31 -0.41
C VAL A 198 19.14 21.88 0.95
N ASP A 199 17.82 21.98 1.21
CA ASP A 199 17.29 22.50 2.48
C ASP A 199 16.66 21.37 3.29
N VAL A 200 17.01 21.32 4.59
CA VAL A 200 16.44 20.36 5.55
C VAL A 200 14.93 20.55 5.70
N ASN A 201 14.42 21.76 5.53
CA ASN A 201 12.99 22.08 5.62
C ASN A 201 12.22 21.91 4.30
N SER A 202 12.89 21.44 3.23
CA SER A 202 12.24 21.19 1.93
C SER A 202 11.01 20.32 2.06
N ARG A 203 9.95 20.76 1.41
CA ARG A 203 8.69 20.02 1.33
C ARG A 203 8.77 19.01 0.21
N PHE A 204 8.49 17.76 0.51
CA PHE A 204 8.57 16.71 -0.48
C PHE A 204 7.36 15.78 -0.47
N ALA A 205 7.14 15.14 -1.58
CA ALA A 205 6.18 14.07 -1.74
C ALA A 205 6.89 12.73 -1.94
N LEU A 206 6.29 11.65 -1.43
CA LEU A 206 6.65 10.28 -1.73
C LEU A 206 5.67 9.70 -2.75
N VAL A 207 6.18 9.15 -3.83
CA VAL A 207 5.38 8.48 -4.85
C VAL A 207 5.67 6.99 -4.81
N THR A 208 4.63 6.21 -4.56
CA THR A 208 4.68 4.74 -4.55
C THR A 208 3.30 4.19 -4.94
N ASN A 209 3.10 2.88 -4.97
CA ASN A 209 1.77 2.34 -5.30
C ASN A 209 0.76 2.56 -4.17
N TYR A 210 -0.55 2.64 -4.50
CA TYR A 210 -1.62 2.95 -3.53
C TYR A 210 -1.51 2.17 -2.22
N TYR A 211 -1.28 0.85 -2.29
CA TYR A 211 -1.19 -0.02 -1.12
C TYR A 211 0.07 0.18 -0.27
N HIS A 212 1.07 0.90 -0.78
CA HIS A 212 2.33 1.21 -0.09
C HIS A 212 2.40 2.62 0.48
N VAL A 213 1.51 3.55 0.06
CA VAL A 213 1.56 4.97 0.47
C VAL A 213 1.55 5.10 1.99
N TYR A 214 0.59 4.46 2.65
CA TYR A 214 0.47 4.56 4.11
C TYR A 214 1.73 4.08 4.82
N ARG A 215 2.27 2.93 4.41
CA ARG A 215 3.52 2.38 4.97
C ARG A 215 4.70 3.34 4.78
N ALA A 216 4.86 3.93 3.59
CA ALA A 216 5.94 4.88 3.31
C ALA A 216 5.80 6.16 4.15
N LEU A 217 4.57 6.67 4.34
CA LEU A 217 4.31 7.84 5.18
C LEU A 217 4.57 7.58 6.66
N VAL A 218 4.17 6.41 7.18
CA VAL A 218 4.48 6.00 8.56
C VAL A 218 6.00 5.93 8.75
N LEU A 219 6.71 5.30 7.80
CA LEU A 219 8.15 5.17 7.86
C LEU A 219 8.85 6.54 7.80
N ALA A 220 8.43 7.44 6.91
CA ALA A 220 8.93 8.81 6.88
C ALA A 220 8.71 9.53 8.21
N LYS A 221 7.53 9.35 8.83
CA LYS A 221 7.21 9.93 10.13
C LYS A 221 8.10 9.38 11.26
N THR A 222 8.40 8.08 11.28
CA THR A 222 9.31 7.47 12.26
C THR A 222 10.74 7.99 12.11
N LEU A 223 11.14 8.36 10.89
CA LEU A 223 12.41 9.02 10.59
C LEU A 223 12.41 10.53 10.92
N GLY A 224 11.31 11.08 11.46
CA GLY A 224 11.17 12.49 11.79
C GLY A 224 10.80 13.39 10.59
N PHE A 225 10.45 12.81 9.43
CA PHE A 225 10.14 13.59 8.23
C PHE A 225 8.62 13.78 8.05
N ARG A 226 8.24 14.98 7.65
CA ARG A 226 6.86 15.31 7.26
C ARG A 226 6.79 15.41 5.74
N CYS A 227 5.98 14.58 5.12
CA CYS A 227 5.81 14.54 3.67
C CYS A 227 4.36 14.21 3.28
N ILE A 228 4.07 14.30 1.99
CA ILE A 228 2.78 13.95 1.39
C ILE A 228 2.99 12.67 0.58
N GLY A 229 1.99 11.77 0.57
CA GLY A 229 2.03 10.55 -0.23
C GLY A 229 1.18 10.65 -1.49
N TYR A 230 1.70 10.17 -2.62
CA TYR A 230 0.94 10.00 -3.85
C TYR A 230 0.95 8.54 -4.27
N GLY A 231 -0.24 8.00 -4.50
CA GLY A 231 -0.43 6.62 -4.92
C GLY A 231 -0.43 6.49 -6.44
N ALA A 232 0.49 5.67 -6.97
CA ALA A 232 0.47 5.25 -8.36
C ALA A 232 -0.52 4.09 -8.52
N PRO A 233 -1.36 4.10 -9.59
CA PRO A 233 -2.29 3.02 -9.86
C PRO A 233 -1.55 1.71 -10.13
N THR A 234 -2.04 0.64 -9.54
CA THR A 234 -1.66 -0.74 -9.88
C THR A 234 -2.74 -1.31 -10.79
N LYS A 235 -2.35 -1.84 -11.94
CA LYS A 235 -3.30 -2.67 -12.70
C LYS A 235 -3.62 -3.88 -11.84
N PHE A 236 -4.87 -4.04 -11.49
CA PHE A 236 -5.35 -5.31 -10.95
C PHE A 236 -5.14 -6.34 -12.05
N TYR A 237 -4.30 -7.32 -11.74
CA TYR A 237 -4.07 -8.44 -12.65
C TYR A 237 -5.25 -9.40 -12.58
#